data_c0678dce07892ee7a18854ba6b9886c7
#
_entry.id   c0678dce07892ee7a18854ba6b9886c7
#
_cell.length_a   1.000
_cell.length_b   1.000
_cell.length_c   1.000
_cell.angle_alpha   90.00
_cell.angle_beta   90.00
_cell.angle_gamma   90.00
#
_symmetry.space_group_name_H-M   'P 1'
#
loop_
_entity.id
_entity.type
_entity.pdbx_description
1 polymer ?
#
loop_
_entity_poly.entity_id
_entity_poly.type
_entity_poly.pdbx_seq_one_letter_code
_entity_poly.pdbx_strand_id
1 'polypeptide(L)'
;MAGRRNGKKMFARRPAVSLLAVCLFTVNLLAGCGFDEGGFAGQKTSVVGGMETEPVLSYEVPSMEPGVRVNRAGYVPKEEKIAVFCGERLPDSFQVVDAETGEAVFWGSVEQSGYDTVNGEYIGYGDFTSFQTEGAYYLACDILGYSYSFSIDADCHKALLWEGFGLLTEQERLLEKKDILAVCGSASALLLSYELYGSVHEEGVPQGSQPAVVSQAKRYAELLLGWQDEESGAVFSEAGELLAEETAWVSATLAKFSYTYQKYDSVYATACLQAADRAWQYLTRTADIPGATPERNCLNGVSDAIESIE
;
A
#
# COMPACT_ATOMS: atom_id res chain seq x y z
N MET A 1 39.41 -28.33 32.71
CA MET A 1 39.54 -27.62 31.40
C MET A 1 38.16 -27.49 30.78
N ALA A 2 37.59 -26.31 30.90
CA ALA A 2 36.23 -26.02 30.46
C ALA A 2 36.28 -25.16 29.20
N GLY A 3 35.78 -25.70 28.10
CA GLY A 3 35.69 -25.01 26.79
C GLY A 3 34.39 -24.22 26.71
N ARG A 4 34.47 -22.89 26.72
CA ARG A 4 33.39 -21.97 26.43
C ARG A 4 33.06 -21.99 24.92
N ARG A 5 31.88 -22.43 24.55
CA ARG A 5 31.32 -22.22 23.21
C ARG A 5 30.59 -20.88 23.17
N ASN A 6 31.16 -19.93 22.41
CA ASN A 6 30.52 -18.68 22.02
C ASN A 6 29.42 -18.95 20.99
N GLY A 7 28.16 -18.82 21.37
CA GLY A 7 27.02 -18.78 20.44
C GLY A 7 26.90 -17.41 19.79
N LYS A 8 27.28 -17.28 18.52
CA LYS A 8 26.94 -16.11 17.70
C LYS A 8 25.42 -16.12 17.44
N LYS A 9 24.71 -15.17 18.03
CA LYS A 9 23.33 -14.88 17.65
C LYS A 9 23.33 -14.30 16.25
N MET A 10 22.91 -15.07 15.27
CA MET A 10 22.60 -14.61 13.92
C MET A 10 21.28 -13.84 14.00
N PHE A 11 21.35 -12.52 13.89
CA PHE A 11 20.17 -11.69 13.63
C PHE A 11 19.70 -11.99 12.19
N ALA A 12 18.61 -12.73 12.07
CA ALA A 12 17.91 -12.87 10.81
C ALA A 12 17.31 -11.50 10.45
N ARG A 13 17.86 -10.84 9.43
CA ARG A 13 17.22 -9.68 8.80
C ARG A 13 15.89 -10.17 8.19
N ARG A 14 14.79 -9.68 8.72
CA ARG A 14 13.48 -9.82 8.08
C ARG A 14 13.54 -9.05 6.77
N PRO A 15 13.15 -9.63 5.61
CA PRO A 15 13.02 -8.87 4.39
C PRO A 15 11.89 -7.84 4.62
N ALA A 16 12.16 -6.57 4.34
CA ALA A 16 11.14 -5.56 4.20
C ALA A 16 10.30 -5.95 2.98
N VAL A 17 9.17 -6.62 3.21
CA VAL A 17 8.17 -6.84 2.16
C VAL A 17 7.59 -5.47 1.85
N SER A 18 7.89 -4.99 0.65
CA SER A 18 7.46 -3.69 0.17
C SER A 18 5.93 -3.57 0.30
N LEU A 19 5.45 -2.63 1.10
CA LEU A 19 4.03 -2.32 1.30
C LEU A 19 3.31 -1.97 -0.01
N LEU A 20 4.07 -1.55 -1.03
CA LEU A 20 3.56 -1.33 -2.38
C LEU A 20 2.84 -2.55 -2.97
N ALA A 21 3.25 -3.77 -2.61
CA ALA A 21 2.61 -4.99 -3.11
C ALA A 21 1.20 -5.17 -2.54
N VAL A 22 0.95 -4.75 -1.31
CA VAL A 22 -0.37 -4.91 -0.66
C VAL A 22 -1.37 -3.89 -1.19
N CYS A 23 -0.95 -2.63 -1.38
CA CYS A 23 -1.81 -1.60 -1.98
C CYS A 23 -2.13 -1.90 -3.46
N LEU A 24 -1.17 -2.43 -4.23
CA LEU A 24 -1.38 -2.81 -5.63
C LEU A 24 -2.30 -4.04 -5.78
N PHE A 25 -2.30 -4.97 -4.82
CA PHE A 25 -3.19 -6.15 -4.88
C PHE A 25 -4.66 -5.79 -4.59
N THR A 26 -4.92 -4.83 -3.70
CA THR A 26 -6.30 -4.38 -3.42
C THR A 26 -6.88 -3.53 -4.57
N VAL A 27 -6.06 -2.74 -5.28
CA VAL A 27 -6.48 -1.93 -6.43
C VAL A 27 -6.77 -2.80 -7.66
N ASN A 28 -6.04 -3.90 -7.88
CA ASN A 28 -6.28 -4.78 -9.03
C ASN A 28 -7.55 -5.63 -8.94
N LEU A 29 -8.13 -5.83 -7.77
CA LEU A 29 -9.43 -6.52 -7.63
C LEU A 29 -10.63 -5.62 -7.95
N LEU A 30 -10.43 -4.29 -8.04
CA LEU A 30 -11.48 -3.30 -8.27
C LEU A 30 -11.43 -2.61 -9.65
N ALA A 31 -10.41 -2.88 -10.45
CA ALA A 31 -10.21 -2.27 -11.77
C ALA A 31 -11.08 -2.91 -12.87
N GLY A 32 -12.37 -3.10 -12.61
CA GLY A 32 -13.37 -3.50 -13.60
C GLY A 32 -14.17 -2.35 -14.21
N CYS A 33 -13.86 -1.09 -13.93
CA CYS A 33 -14.53 0.09 -14.51
C CYS A 33 -13.50 1.00 -15.18
N GLY A 34 -13.70 1.25 -16.47
CA GLY A 34 -12.82 2.00 -17.34
C GLY A 34 -12.46 3.38 -16.78
N PHE A 35 -11.16 3.63 -16.70
CA PHE A 35 -10.62 4.96 -16.49
C PHE A 35 -10.61 5.70 -17.81
N ASP A 36 -11.37 6.79 -17.88
CA ASP A 36 -11.30 7.79 -18.95
C ASP A 36 -10.04 8.64 -18.72
N GLU A 37 -9.20 8.77 -19.74
CA GLU A 37 -7.95 9.52 -19.69
C GLU A 37 -8.21 11.02 -19.53
N GLY A 38 -8.31 11.48 -18.28
CA GLY A 38 -8.28 12.89 -17.93
C GLY A 38 -6.84 13.39 -17.78
N GLY A 39 -6.24 13.86 -18.90
CA GLY A 39 -4.92 14.46 -18.89
C GLY A 39 -4.86 15.70 -17.97
N PHE A 40 -3.86 15.78 -17.13
CA PHE A 40 -3.49 17.02 -16.44
C PHE A 40 -3.02 18.04 -17.49
N ALA A 41 -3.93 18.92 -17.89
CA ALA A 41 -3.60 20.07 -18.73
C ALA A 41 -2.90 21.14 -17.88
N GLY A 42 -1.59 21.25 -18.04
CA GLY A 42 -0.83 22.39 -17.56
C GLY A 42 -1.42 23.69 -18.11
N GLN A 43 -1.79 24.62 -17.25
CA GLN A 43 -2.29 25.94 -17.59
C GLN A 43 -1.22 26.72 -18.37
N LYS A 44 -1.48 26.96 -19.66
CA LYS A 44 -0.72 27.92 -20.46
C LYS A 44 -1.10 29.33 -20.05
N THR A 45 -0.27 29.99 -19.27
CA THR A 45 -0.33 31.46 -19.15
C THR A 45 0.47 32.08 -20.29
N SER A 46 -0.26 32.66 -21.25
CA SER A 46 0.34 33.47 -22.30
C SER A 46 0.71 34.85 -21.73
N VAL A 47 2.01 35.16 -21.63
CA VAL A 47 2.51 36.50 -21.48
C VAL A 47 3.22 36.91 -22.77
N VAL A 48 2.70 37.95 -23.38
CA VAL A 48 3.29 38.56 -24.59
C VAL A 48 4.40 39.52 -24.18
N GLY A 49 5.57 39.33 -24.74
CA GLY A 49 6.57 40.38 -24.85
C GLY A 49 7.92 40.08 -24.22
N GLY A 50 8.89 39.75 -25.05
CA GLY A 50 10.33 39.69 -24.72
C GLY A 50 10.97 38.43 -25.30
N MET A 51 11.74 38.60 -26.38
CA MET A 51 12.50 37.53 -27.02
C MET A 51 13.66 37.12 -26.11
N GLU A 52 13.41 36.15 -25.26
CA GLU A 52 14.41 35.20 -24.78
C GLU A 52 13.90 33.83 -25.21
N THR A 53 14.65 33.16 -26.08
CA THR A 53 14.36 31.77 -26.47
C THR A 53 14.63 30.89 -25.26
N GLU A 54 13.60 30.63 -24.47
CA GLU A 54 13.66 29.57 -23.47
C GLU A 54 14.06 28.27 -24.18
N PRO A 55 15.01 27.49 -23.61
CA PRO A 55 15.31 26.18 -24.17
C PRO A 55 14.04 25.36 -24.19
N VAL A 56 13.59 24.97 -25.36
CA VAL A 56 12.47 24.06 -25.52
C VAL A 56 12.93 22.73 -24.97
N LEU A 57 12.51 22.40 -23.76
CA LEU A 57 12.74 21.10 -23.16
C LEU A 57 12.12 20.06 -24.09
N SER A 58 12.97 19.22 -24.66
CA SER A 58 12.55 18.18 -25.61
C SER A 58 12.10 16.88 -24.92
N TYR A 59 11.77 16.93 -23.61
CA TYR A 59 11.22 15.77 -22.94
C TYR A 59 9.76 15.57 -23.39
N GLU A 60 9.55 14.51 -24.14
CA GLU A 60 8.21 14.03 -24.48
C GLU A 60 7.86 12.88 -23.55
N VAL A 61 6.69 12.98 -22.90
CA VAL A 61 6.18 11.87 -22.07
C VAL A 61 5.99 10.65 -22.96
N PRO A 62 6.59 9.49 -22.63
CA PRO A 62 6.45 8.28 -23.43
C PRO A 62 4.96 7.92 -23.64
N SER A 63 4.56 7.73 -24.87
CA SER A 63 3.19 7.35 -25.25
C SER A 63 2.91 5.84 -25.05
N MET A 64 3.96 5.05 -24.90
CA MET A 64 3.92 3.61 -24.59
C MET A 64 4.76 3.37 -23.34
N GLU A 65 4.59 2.20 -22.70
CA GLU A 65 5.39 1.83 -21.54
C GLU A 65 6.88 1.83 -21.91
N PRO A 66 7.69 2.69 -21.26
CA PRO A 66 9.09 2.82 -21.62
C PRO A 66 9.89 1.60 -21.17
N GLY A 67 10.97 1.28 -21.92
CA GLY A 67 11.93 0.25 -21.52
C GLY A 67 12.74 0.64 -20.28
N VAL A 68 12.75 1.91 -19.88
CA VAL A 68 13.35 2.41 -18.63
C VAL A 68 12.23 2.64 -17.61
N ARG A 69 12.16 1.79 -16.59
CA ARG A 69 11.09 1.77 -15.60
C ARG A 69 11.56 2.33 -14.27
N VAL A 70 10.80 3.25 -13.72
CA VAL A 70 11.06 3.93 -12.44
C VAL A 70 9.84 3.84 -11.54
N ASN A 71 10.04 4.06 -10.24
CA ASN A 71 8.91 4.21 -9.32
C ASN A 71 8.21 5.55 -9.56
N ARG A 72 7.02 5.50 -10.16
CA ARG A 72 6.22 6.68 -10.47
C ARG A 72 5.64 7.38 -9.23
N ALA A 73 5.57 6.67 -8.09
CA ALA A 73 5.21 7.29 -6.81
C ALA A 73 6.32 8.20 -6.25
N GLY A 74 7.53 8.14 -6.84
CA GLY A 74 8.70 8.87 -6.42
C GLY A 74 9.64 8.07 -5.52
N TYR A 75 10.68 8.75 -5.06
CA TYR A 75 11.71 8.18 -4.19
C TYR A 75 12.00 9.12 -3.02
N VAL A 76 12.25 8.54 -1.85
CA VAL A 76 12.76 9.29 -0.70
C VAL A 76 14.28 9.51 -0.87
N PRO A 77 14.81 10.71 -0.58
CA PRO A 77 16.22 11.06 -0.88
C PRO A 77 17.26 10.05 -0.37
N LYS A 78 17.06 9.50 0.83
CA LYS A 78 18.03 8.61 1.49
C LYS A 78 17.74 7.12 1.31
N GLU A 79 16.63 6.78 0.67
CA GLU A 79 16.27 5.39 0.41
C GLU A 79 16.90 4.87 -0.88
N GLU A 80 16.86 3.54 -1.03
CA GLU A 80 17.34 2.86 -2.23
C GLU A 80 16.54 3.31 -3.46
N LYS A 81 17.25 3.65 -4.54
CA LYS A 81 16.67 4.11 -5.80
C LYS A 81 17.19 3.26 -6.94
N ILE A 82 16.38 2.30 -7.35
CA ILE A 82 16.71 1.37 -8.43
C ILE A 82 15.76 1.61 -9.60
N ALA A 83 16.33 1.71 -10.79
CA ALA A 83 15.61 1.68 -12.06
C ALA A 83 15.74 0.31 -12.71
N VAL A 84 14.73 -0.11 -13.45
CA VAL A 84 14.71 -1.35 -14.23
C VAL A 84 14.77 -1.01 -15.71
N PHE A 85 15.70 -1.67 -16.41
CA PHE A 85 15.89 -1.51 -17.86
C PHE A 85 15.47 -2.81 -18.54
N CYS A 86 14.55 -2.72 -19.49
CA CYS A 86 13.98 -3.87 -20.20
C CYS A 86 14.02 -3.61 -21.70
N GLY A 87 14.52 -4.57 -22.48
CA GLY A 87 14.53 -4.48 -23.93
C GLY A 87 15.35 -5.55 -24.63
N GLU A 88 15.36 -5.57 -25.97
CA GLU A 88 16.17 -6.48 -26.77
C GLU A 88 17.70 -6.27 -26.57
N ARG A 89 18.07 -5.05 -26.21
CA ARG A 89 19.43 -4.64 -25.83
C ARG A 89 19.38 -3.66 -24.69
N LEU A 90 20.32 -3.77 -23.75
CA LEU A 90 20.44 -2.84 -22.63
C LEU A 90 21.53 -1.81 -22.89
N PRO A 91 21.35 -0.57 -22.39
CA PRO A 91 22.42 0.43 -22.38
C PRO A 91 23.50 0.04 -21.34
N ASP A 92 24.72 0.50 -21.53
CA ASP A 92 25.79 0.34 -20.54
C ASP A 92 25.66 1.34 -19.38
N SER A 93 25.02 2.50 -19.64
CA SER A 93 24.88 3.60 -18.71
C SER A 93 23.58 4.36 -18.90
N PHE A 94 23.21 5.13 -17.88
CA PHE A 94 22.05 6.01 -17.88
C PHE A 94 22.41 7.35 -17.21
N GLN A 95 21.54 8.32 -17.42
CA GLN A 95 21.61 9.64 -16.80
C GLN A 95 20.34 9.91 -16.03
N VAL A 96 20.47 10.59 -14.86
CA VAL A 96 19.34 11.27 -14.22
C VAL A 96 19.34 12.68 -14.76
N VAL A 97 18.24 13.10 -15.34
CA VAL A 97 18.06 14.41 -15.96
C VAL A 97 17.03 15.20 -15.17
N ASP A 98 17.38 16.43 -14.83
CA ASP A 98 16.47 17.37 -14.20
C ASP A 98 15.34 17.73 -15.17
N ALA A 99 14.10 17.56 -14.74
CA ALA A 99 12.93 17.75 -15.61
C ALA A 99 12.62 19.22 -15.90
N GLU A 100 13.12 20.16 -15.09
CA GLU A 100 12.92 21.59 -15.30
C GLU A 100 13.99 22.20 -16.20
N THR A 101 15.26 21.80 -16.00
CA THR A 101 16.40 22.38 -16.72
C THR A 101 16.80 21.57 -17.95
N GLY A 102 16.48 20.27 -17.99
CA GLY A 102 16.95 19.34 -19.02
C GLY A 102 18.44 19.00 -18.89
N GLU A 103 19.07 19.32 -17.78
CA GLU A 103 20.49 19.04 -17.54
C GLU A 103 20.66 17.66 -16.90
N ALA A 104 21.67 16.91 -17.34
CA ALA A 104 22.05 15.65 -16.70
C ALA A 104 22.78 15.95 -15.38
N VAL A 105 22.22 15.46 -14.27
CA VAL A 105 22.70 15.75 -12.90
C VAL A 105 23.37 14.55 -12.24
N PHE A 106 23.21 13.35 -12.80
CA PHE A 106 23.84 12.13 -12.30
C PHE A 106 24.03 11.13 -13.45
N TRP A 107 25.08 10.30 -13.35
CA TRP A 107 25.39 9.22 -14.29
C TRP A 107 25.56 7.91 -13.54
N GLY A 108 24.88 6.84 -14.00
CA GLY A 108 24.96 5.52 -13.45
C GLY A 108 25.26 4.47 -14.52
N SER A 109 25.72 3.30 -14.11
CA SER A 109 25.89 2.11 -14.96
C SER A 109 24.67 1.21 -14.86
N VAL A 110 24.39 0.47 -15.93
CA VAL A 110 23.36 -0.57 -15.94
C VAL A 110 24.01 -1.93 -15.76
N GLU A 111 23.61 -2.65 -14.72
CA GLU A 111 24.04 -4.02 -14.47
C GLU A 111 23.03 -4.99 -15.08
N GLN A 112 23.48 -5.78 -16.08
CA GLN A 112 22.64 -6.77 -16.70
C GLN A 112 22.39 -7.94 -15.74
N SER A 113 21.11 -8.24 -15.48
CA SER A 113 20.69 -9.32 -14.59
C SER A 113 20.44 -10.65 -15.32
N GLY A 114 19.81 -10.60 -16.50
CA GLY A 114 19.48 -11.81 -17.25
C GLY A 114 18.55 -11.58 -18.41
N TYR A 115 18.06 -12.68 -18.98
CA TYR A 115 17.08 -12.69 -20.06
C TYR A 115 15.74 -13.25 -19.54
N ASP A 116 14.69 -12.46 -19.67
CA ASP A 116 13.34 -12.89 -19.36
C ASP A 116 12.76 -13.66 -20.56
N THR A 117 12.63 -14.96 -20.41
CA THR A 117 12.09 -15.84 -21.45
C THR A 117 10.59 -15.68 -21.66
N VAL A 118 9.86 -15.10 -20.72
CA VAL A 118 8.41 -14.88 -20.82
C VAL A 118 8.12 -13.67 -21.70
N ASN A 119 8.83 -12.58 -21.47
CA ASN A 119 8.65 -11.33 -22.22
C ASN A 119 9.59 -11.22 -23.43
N GLY A 120 10.61 -12.06 -23.52
CA GLY A 120 11.55 -12.08 -24.64
C GLY A 120 12.53 -10.91 -24.62
N GLU A 121 12.91 -10.40 -23.46
CA GLU A 121 13.76 -9.22 -23.31
C GLU A 121 14.85 -9.41 -22.23
N TYR A 122 15.93 -8.64 -22.36
CA TYR A 122 16.95 -8.57 -21.31
C TYR A 122 16.51 -7.62 -20.21
N ILE A 123 16.88 -7.95 -18.95
CA ILE A 123 16.62 -7.15 -17.77
C ILE A 123 17.95 -6.69 -17.18
N GLY A 124 18.00 -5.41 -16.83
CA GLY A 124 19.12 -4.79 -16.10
C GLY A 124 18.62 -3.84 -15.04
N TYR A 125 19.51 -3.49 -14.11
CA TYR A 125 19.24 -2.59 -13.00
C TYR A 125 20.24 -1.44 -13.00
N GLY A 126 19.74 -0.24 -12.70
CA GLY A 126 20.55 0.95 -12.52
C GLY A 126 20.34 1.51 -11.12
N ASP A 127 21.40 1.59 -10.33
CA ASP A 127 21.39 2.14 -8.99
C ASP A 127 21.78 3.63 -9.03
N PHE A 128 20.88 4.49 -8.54
CA PHE A 128 21.14 5.93 -8.34
C PHE A 128 20.85 6.37 -6.89
N THR A 129 20.95 5.45 -5.94
CA THR A 129 20.74 5.68 -4.50
C THR A 129 21.58 6.81 -3.96
N SER A 130 22.82 7.00 -4.49
CA SER A 130 23.72 8.07 -4.08
C SER A 130 23.27 9.48 -4.50
N PHE A 131 22.37 9.58 -5.48
CA PHE A 131 21.77 10.84 -5.88
C PHE A 131 20.58 11.17 -4.96
N GLN A 132 20.70 12.20 -4.13
CA GLN A 132 19.76 12.51 -3.04
C GLN A 132 19.11 13.89 -3.15
N THR A 133 19.41 14.63 -4.21
CA THR A 133 18.85 15.98 -4.40
C THR A 133 17.35 15.89 -4.67
N GLU A 134 16.58 16.67 -3.91
CA GLU A 134 15.13 16.77 -4.11
C GLU A 134 14.82 17.51 -5.42
N GLY A 135 13.77 17.09 -6.12
CA GLY A 135 13.35 17.67 -7.39
C GLY A 135 12.54 16.71 -8.25
N ALA A 136 12.23 17.13 -9.48
CA ALA A 136 11.58 16.33 -10.50
C ALA A 136 12.59 15.87 -11.55
N TYR A 137 12.61 14.60 -11.87
CA TYR A 137 13.62 13.99 -12.73
C TYR A 137 13.00 12.97 -13.69
N TYR A 138 13.77 12.61 -14.71
CA TYR A 138 13.57 11.43 -15.53
C TYR A 138 14.91 10.76 -15.83
N LEU A 139 14.89 9.50 -16.20
CA LEU A 139 16.09 8.81 -16.65
C LEU A 139 16.17 8.86 -18.18
N ALA A 140 17.40 9.01 -18.68
CA ALA A 140 17.72 8.99 -20.09
C ALA A 140 18.84 7.99 -20.39
N CYS A 141 18.73 7.25 -21.49
CA CYS A 141 19.80 6.41 -22.02
C CYS A 141 19.72 6.31 -23.54
N ASP A 142 20.83 5.91 -24.17
CA ASP A 142 20.98 5.95 -25.63
C ASP A 142 20.09 4.93 -26.37
N ILE A 143 19.77 3.78 -25.75
CA ILE A 143 19.09 2.68 -26.44
C ILE A 143 17.59 2.65 -26.18
N LEU A 144 17.18 2.85 -24.93
CA LEU A 144 15.80 2.72 -24.50
C LEU A 144 15.05 4.06 -24.39
N GLY A 145 15.77 5.18 -24.63
CA GLY A 145 15.20 6.54 -24.55
C GLY A 145 15.00 7.03 -23.13
N TYR A 146 13.78 7.44 -22.79
CA TYR A 146 13.46 8.12 -21.52
C TYR A 146 12.50 7.29 -20.67
N SER A 147 12.63 7.43 -19.34
CA SER A 147 11.63 6.94 -18.41
C SER A 147 10.44 7.90 -18.31
N TYR A 148 9.40 7.52 -17.58
CA TYR A 148 8.47 8.48 -17.02
C TYR A 148 9.20 9.40 -16.02
N SER A 149 8.68 10.62 -15.83
CA SER A 149 9.17 11.52 -14.79
C SER A 149 8.80 10.99 -13.40
N PHE A 150 9.65 11.27 -12.42
CA PHE A 150 9.45 10.93 -11.02
C PHE A 150 9.97 12.07 -10.13
N SER A 151 9.52 12.12 -8.89
CA SER A 151 10.05 13.03 -7.88
C SER A 151 11.03 12.32 -6.94
N ILE A 152 12.02 13.08 -6.47
CA ILE A 152 12.78 12.73 -5.26
C ILE A 152 12.35 13.76 -4.21
N ASP A 153 11.65 13.30 -3.17
CA ASP A 153 11.08 14.16 -2.14
C ASP A 153 10.92 13.35 -0.85
N ALA A 154 11.23 13.95 0.29
CA ALA A 154 11.07 13.32 1.60
C ALA A 154 9.61 12.88 1.88
N ASP A 155 8.64 13.59 1.32
CA ASP A 155 7.20 13.38 1.50
C ASP A 155 6.52 12.73 0.28
N CYS A 156 7.27 12.22 -0.71
CA CYS A 156 6.69 11.71 -1.96
C CYS A 156 5.63 10.61 -1.74
N HIS A 157 5.80 9.76 -0.73
CA HIS A 157 4.82 8.72 -0.38
C HIS A 157 3.63 9.23 0.42
N LYS A 158 3.72 10.45 0.97
CA LYS A 158 2.67 11.06 1.77
C LYS A 158 1.43 11.39 0.92
N ALA A 159 1.64 11.94 -0.28
CA ALA A 159 0.56 12.20 -1.23
C ALA A 159 -0.16 10.90 -1.62
N LEU A 160 0.60 9.85 -1.95
CA LEU A 160 0.06 8.52 -2.28
C LEU A 160 -0.74 7.93 -1.11
N LEU A 161 -0.26 8.10 0.14
CA LEU A 161 -0.98 7.67 1.34
C LEU A 161 -2.35 8.36 1.46
N TRP A 162 -2.40 9.67 1.21
CA TRP A 162 -3.64 10.44 1.27
C TRP A 162 -4.60 10.11 0.12
N GLU A 163 -4.10 9.88 -1.07
CA GLU A 163 -4.91 9.41 -2.20
C GLU A 163 -5.50 8.03 -1.91
N GLY A 164 -4.67 7.09 -1.42
CA GLY A 164 -5.14 5.76 -1.01
C GLY A 164 -6.20 5.83 0.10
N PHE A 165 -6.02 6.71 1.08
CA PHE A 165 -7.02 6.96 2.11
C PHE A 165 -8.33 7.50 1.51
N GLY A 166 -8.26 8.45 0.57
CA GLY A 166 -9.42 8.98 -0.15
C GLY A 166 -10.20 7.88 -0.87
N LEU A 167 -9.51 7.01 -1.61
CA LEU A 167 -10.13 5.88 -2.30
C LEU A 167 -10.83 4.91 -1.33
N LEU A 168 -10.24 4.61 -0.18
CA LEU A 168 -10.85 3.75 0.83
C LEU A 168 -12.10 4.38 1.46
N THR A 169 -12.17 5.71 1.56
CA THR A 169 -13.34 6.40 2.09
C THR A 169 -14.48 6.55 1.07
N GLU A 170 -14.15 6.68 -0.22
CA GLU A 170 -15.16 6.76 -1.29
C GLU A 170 -15.90 5.45 -1.53
N GLN A 171 -15.31 4.32 -1.16
CA GLN A 171 -15.94 3.00 -1.24
C GLN A 171 -17.16 2.84 -0.34
N GLU A 172 -17.46 3.81 0.50
CA GLU A 172 -18.67 3.82 1.36
C GLU A 172 -19.97 3.58 0.59
N ARG A 173 -20.04 4.00 -0.68
CA ARG A 173 -21.17 3.71 -1.58
C ARG A 173 -21.36 2.22 -1.90
N LEU A 174 -20.30 1.42 -1.80
CA LEU A 174 -20.36 -0.03 -1.99
C LEU A 174 -20.87 -0.75 -0.74
N LEU A 175 -20.87 -0.07 0.42
CA LEU A 175 -21.28 -0.63 1.71
C LEU A 175 -22.81 -0.79 1.83
N GLU A 176 -23.59 -0.08 1.00
CA GLU A 176 -25.03 -0.27 0.90
C GLU A 176 -25.42 -1.71 0.51
N LYS A 177 -24.50 -2.46 -0.11
CA LYS A 177 -24.71 -3.86 -0.51
C LYS A 177 -24.39 -4.87 0.58
N LYS A 178 -24.01 -4.44 1.79
CA LYS A 178 -23.57 -5.32 2.89
C LYS A 178 -22.43 -6.26 2.48
N ASP A 179 -21.43 -5.70 1.78
CA ASP A 179 -20.20 -6.45 1.43
C ASP A 179 -19.25 -6.48 2.64
N ILE A 180 -19.42 -7.50 3.48
CA ILE A 180 -18.72 -7.62 4.76
C ILE A 180 -17.21 -7.76 4.56
N LEU A 181 -16.77 -8.57 3.57
CA LEU A 181 -15.35 -8.78 3.31
C LEU A 181 -14.68 -7.50 2.81
N ALA A 182 -15.34 -6.72 1.95
CA ALA A 182 -14.83 -5.43 1.51
C ALA A 182 -14.69 -4.43 2.67
N VAL A 183 -15.64 -4.40 3.59
CA VAL A 183 -15.58 -3.57 4.80
C VAL A 183 -14.44 -4.00 5.73
N CYS A 184 -14.29 -5.30 5.98
CA CYS A 184 -13.18 -5.83 6.77
C CYS A 184 -11.83 -5.50 6.14
N GLY A 185 -11.70 -5.67 4.82
CA GLY A 185 -10.48 -5.31 4.06
C GLY A 185 -10.14 -3.84 4.17
N SER A 186 -11.13 -2.95 3.97
CA SER A 186 -10.95 -1.50 4.08
C SER A 186 -10.58 -1.08 5.50
N ALA A 187 -11.27 -1.59 6.51
CA ALA A 187 -10.95 -1.32 7.91
C ALA A 187 -9.54 -1.78 8.27
N SER A 188 -9.16 -2.99 7.87
CA SER A 188 -7.83 -3.55 8.12
C SER A 188 -6.73 -2.74 7.44
N ALA A 189 -6.96 -2.25 6.22
CA ALA A 189 -6.02 -1.40 5.51
C ALA A 189 -5.82 -0.04 6.21
N LEU A 190 -6.91 0.58 6.70
CA LEU A 190 -6.84 1.83 7.47
C LEU A 190 -6.08 1.65 8.79
N LEU A 191 -6.37 0.57 9.52
CA LEU A 191 -5.69 0.27 10.79
C LEU A 191 -4.21 -0.02 10.57
N LEU A 192 -3.87 -0.76 9.51
CA LEU A 192 -2.47 -1.01 9.14
C LEU A 192 -1.74 0.28 8.73
N SER A 193 -2.40 1.13 7.94
CA SER A 193 -1.87 2.45 7.57
C SER A 193 -1.57 3.30 8.81
N TYR A 194 -2.47 3.30 9.78
CA TYR A 194 -2.25 4.01 11.04
C TYR A 194 -1.12 3.39 11.89
N GLU A 195 -1.02 2.08 11.94
CA GLU A 195 0.05 1.38 12.66
C GLU A 195 1.44 1.71 12.10
N LEU A 196 1.56 1.78 10.79
CA LEU A 196 2.84 2.01 10.10
C LEU A 196 3.21 3.49 9.96
N TYR A 197 2.22 4.36 9.78
CA TYR A 197 2.39 5.79 9.48
C TYR A 197 1.65 6.70 10.47
N GLY A 198 1.51 6.27 11.73
CA GLY A 198 0.76 6.99 12.76
C GLY A 198 1.18 8.45 12.91
N SER A 199 2.49 8.74 12.87
CA SER A 199 3.00 10.12 12.95
C SER A 199 2.52 11.01 11.81
N VAL A 200 2.39 10.48 10.60
CA VAL A 200 1.86 11.21 9.44
C VAL A 200 0.36 11.48 9.60
N HIS A 201 -0.40 10.49 10.08
CA HIS A 201 -1.83 10.63 10.32
C HIS A 201 -2.16 11.54 11.51
N GLU A 202 -1.27 11.66 12.48
CA GLU A 202 -1.42 12.54 13.66
C GLU A 202 -0.96 13.99 13.41
N GLU A 203 -0.29 14.24 12.27
CA GLU A 203 0.17 15.58 11.92
C GLU A 203 -1.00 16.55 11.78
N GLY A 204 -0.94 17.68 12.52
CA GLY A 204 -1.99 18.69 12.53
C GLY A 204 -3.28 18.31 13.26
N VAL A 205 -3.37 17.10 13.84
CA VAL A 205 -4.55 16.67 14.62
C VAL A 205 -4.49 17.30 16.02
N PRO A 206 -5.55 18.00 16.47
CA PRO A 206 -5.57 18.57 17.81
C PRO A 206 -5.42 17.52 18.90
N GLN A 207 -4.75 17.87 19.99
CA GLN A 207 -4.55 16.97 21.13
C GLN A 207 -5.90 16.45 21.67
N GLY A 208 -6.04 15.13 21.80
CA GLY A 208 -7.29 14.48 22.25
C GLY A 208 -8.31 14.23 21.15
N SER A 209 -8.06 14.67 19.91
CA SER A 209 -8.86 14.33 18.74
C SER A 209 -8.37 13.04 18.07
N GLN A 210 -9.24 12.45 17.27
CA GLN A 210 -8.92 11.25 16.50
C GLN A 210 -8.44 11.64 15.08
N PRO A 211 -7.38 11.04 14.56
CA PRO A 211 -7.04 11.15 13.14
C PRO A 211 -8.18 10.65 12.24
N ALA A 212 -8.28 11.22 11.04
CA ALA A 212 -9.34 10.87 10.09
C ALA A 212 -9.35 9.35 9.76
N VAL A 213 -8.17 8.73 9.64
CA VAL A 213 -8.02 7.28 9.39
C VAL A 213 -8.65 6.44 10.50
N VAL A 214 -8.48 6.84 11.76
CA VAL A 214 -9.05 6.14 12.93
C VAL A 214 -10.56 6.37 13.02
N SER A 215 -11.01 7.58 12.71
CA SER A 215 -12.45 7.92 12.67
C SER A 215 -13.17 7.12 11.58
N GLN A 216 -12.55 6.92 10.41
CA GLN A 216 -13.10 6.11 9.35
C GLN A 216 -13.11 4.62 9.71
N ALA A 217 -12.04 4.10 10.33
CA ALA A 217 -12.00 2.72 10.83
C ALA A 217 -13.10 2.48 11.87
N LYS A 218 -13.41 3.47 12.72
CA LYS A 218 -14.53 3.39 13.66
C LYS A 218 -15.87 3.23 12.96
N ARG A 219 -16.13 3.99 11.89
CA ARG A 219 -17.38 3.84 11.11
C ARG A 219 -17.54 2.43 10.56
N TYR A 220 -16.45 1.84 10.05
CA TYR A 220 -16.46 0.45 9.59
C TYR A 220 -16.69 -0.53 10.75
N ALA A 221 -16.08 -0.32 11.91
CA ALA A 221 -16.34 -1.14 13.09
C ALA A 221 -17.81 -1.06 13.53
N GLU A 222 -18.44 0.12 13.48
CA GLU A 222 -19.87 0.31 13.78
C GLU A 222 -20.76 -0.49 12.82
N LEU A 223 -20.43 -0.51 11.52
CA LEU A 223 -21.14 -1.33 10.53
C LEU A 223 -20.99 -2.82 10.80
N LEU A 224 -19.77 -3.28 11.07
CA LEU A 224 -19.51 -4.69 11.37
C LEU A 224 -20.23 -5.15 12.61
N LEU A 225 -20.26 -4.35 13.68
CA LEU A 225 -21.03 -4.62 14.90
C LEU A 225 -22.54 -4.70 14.61
N GLY A 226 -23.05 -3.81 13.74
CA GLY A 226 -24.47 -3.82 13.35
C GLY A 226 -24.89 -5.01 12.48
N TRP A 227 -23.93 -5.72 11.89
CA TRP A 227 -24.19 -6.92 11.08
C TRP A 227 -24.04 -8.24 11.85
N GLN A 228 -23.44 -8.20 13.05
CA GLN A 228 -23.33 -9.35 13.92
C GLN A 228 -24.65 -9.65 14.63
N ASP A 229 -24.91 -10.91 14.88
CA ASP A 229 -25.89 -11.34 15.82
C ASP A 229 -25.42 -11.04 17.26
N GLU A 230 -26.26 -10.41 18.06
CA GLU A 230 -25.89 -9.91 19.39
C GLU A 230 -25.51 -11.02 20.38
N GLU A 231 -26.09 -12.21 20.24
CA GLU A 231 -25.87 -13.34 21.15
C GLU A 231 -24.64 -14.15 20.78
N SER A 232 -24.52 -14.51 19.52
CA SER A 232 -23.43 -15.37 19.03
C SER A 232 -22.20 -14.59 18.56
N GLY A 233 -22.36 -13.31 18.18
CA GLY A 233 -21.34 -12.53 17.48
C GLY A 233 -21.10 -12.96 16.03
N ALA A 234 -21.80 -14.00 15.55
CA ALA A 234 -21.65 -14.49 14.20
C ALA A 234 -22.41 -13.62 13.19
N VAL A 235 -22.08 -13.77 11.92
CA VAL A 235 -22.76 -13.13 10.80
C VAL A 235 -23.55 -14.17 10.03
N PHE A 236 -24.81 -13.86 9.71
CA PHE A 236 -25.71 -14.74 9.00
C PHE A 236 -26.20 -14.10 7.70
N SER A 237 -26.45 -14.95 6.70
CA SER A 237 -27.14 -14.57 5.48
C SER A 237 -28.61 -14.21 5.75
N GLU A 238 -29.30 -13.63 4.78
CA GLU A 238 -30.74 -13.38 4.85
C GLU A 238 -31.57 -14.66 5.02
N ALA A 239 -31.01 -15.80 4.57
CA ALA A 239 -31.61 -17.12 4.75
C ALA A 239 -31.35 -17.74 6.14
N GLY A 240 -30.58 -17.07 7.00
CA GLY A 240 -30.20 -17.57 8.32
C GLY A 240 -29.03 -18.57 8.31
N GLU A 241 -28.28 -18.67 7.22
CA GLU A 241 -27.11 -19.51 7.14
C GLU A 241 -25.88 -18.81 7.70
N LEU A 242 -25.05 -19.52 8.45
CA LEU A 242 -23.80 -18.96 8.99
C LEU A 242 -22.84 -18.62 7.84
N LEU A 243 -22.38 -17.36 7.83
CA LEU A 243 -21.31 -16.88 6.98
C LEU A 243 -19.99 -16.99 7.76
N ALA A 244 -19.35 -18.17 7.70
CA ALA A 244 -18.23 -18.49 8.57
C ALA A 244 -16.98 -17.67 8.24
N GLU A 245 -16.67 -17.48 6.95
CA GLU A 245 -15.54 -16.66 6.51
C GLU A 245 -15.72 -15.20 6.93
N GLU A 246 -16.88 -14.62 6.66
CA GLU A 246 -17.21 -13.26 7.05
C GLU A 246 -17.16 -13.09 8.57
N THR A 247 -17.67 -14.07 9.32
CA THR A 247 -17.62 -14.05 10.80
C THR A 247 -16.16 -14.04 11.29
N ALA A 248 -15.28 -14.83 10.68
CA ALA A 248 -13.86 -14.86 11.02
C ALA A 248 -13.18 -13.51 10.73
N TRP A 249 -13.43 -12.95 9.56
CA TRP A 249 -12.89 -11.61 9.21
C TRP A 249 -13.41 -10.50 10.11
N VAL A 250 -14.69 -10.53 10.46
CA VAL A 250 -15.28 -9.55 11.40
C VAL A 250 -14.62 -9.66 12.77
N SER A 251 -14.44 -10.89 13.29
CA SER A 251 -13.74 -11.11 14.56
C SER A 251 -12.35 -10.52 14.55
N ALA A 252 -11.51 -10.85 13.56
CA ALA A 252 -10.15 -10.33 13.44
C ALA A 252 -10.11 -8.80 13.31
N THR A 253 -10.98 -8.24 12.49
CA THR A 253 -11.03 -6.78 12.25
C THR A 253 -11.43 -6.01 13.51
N LEU A 254 -12.45 -6.48 14.25
CA LEU A 254 -12.90 -5.85 15.49
C LEU A 254 -11.86 -5.97 16.60
N ALA A 255 -11.15 -7.10 16.69
CA ALA A 255 -10.05 -7.28 17.64
C ALA A 255 -8.91 -6.27 17.35
N LYS A 256 -8.46 -6.18 16.10
CA LYS A 256 -7.43 -5.21 15.69
C LYS A 256 -7.89 -3.77 15.91
N PHE A 257 -9.14 -3.45 15.58
CA PHE A 257 -9.72 -2.13 15.83
C PHE A 257 -9.71 -1.80 17.33
N SER A 258 -10.12 -2.72 18.19
CA SER A 258 -10.14 -2.55 19.64
C SER A 258 -8.75 -2.14 20.18
N TYR A 259 -7.71 -2.84 19.78
CA TYR A 259 -6.33 -2.52 20.16
C TYR A 259 -5.95 -1.09 19.77
N THR A 260 -6.18 -0.71 18.53
CA THR A 260 -5.84 0.63 18.01
C THR A 260 -6.67 1.73 18.67
N TYR A 261 -7.96 1.46 18.94
CA TYR A 261 -8.91 2.45 19.43
C TYR A 261 -8.89 2.65 20.94
N GLN A 262 -8.26 1.76 21.71
CA GLN A 262 -8.24 1.76 23.17
C GLN A 262 -7.79 3.09 23.79
N LYS A 263 -6.84 3.78 23.16
CA LYS A 263 -6.33 5.08 23.61
C LYS A 263 -7.33 6.24 23.45
N TYR A 264 -8.36 6.08 22.61
CA TYR A 264 -9.37 7.10 22.35
C TYR A 264 -10.65 6.88 23.18
N ASP A 265 -11.13 5.64 23.23
CA ASP A 265 -12.29 5.24 24.03
C ASP A 265 -12.16 3.76 24.44
N SER A 266 -11.69 3.56 25.66
CA SER A 266 -11.45 2.22 26.21
C SER A 266 -12.72 1.40 26.42
N VAL A 267 -13.87 2.07 26.66
CA VAL A 267 -15.15 1.39 26.87
C VAL A 267 -15.64 0.82 25.53
N TYR A 268 -15.64 1.65 24.50
CA TYR A 268 -16.03 1.21 23.16
C TYR A 268 -15.08 0.17 22.57
N ALA A 269 -13.77 0.35 22.77
CA ALA A 269 -12.77 -0.62 22.36
C ALA A 269 -13.00 -2.00 23.04
N THR A 270 -13.29 -2.01 24.35
CA THR A 270 -13.62 -3.25 25.08
C THR A 270 -14.88 -3.92 24.52
N ALA A 271 -15.91 -3.14 24.17
CA ALA A 271 -17.12 -3.70 23.56
C ALA A 271 -16.83 -4.36 22.20
N CYS A 272 -15.97 -3.74 21.38
CA CYS A 272 -15.51 -4.32 20.11
C CYS A 272 -14.74 -5.64 20.33
N LEU A 273 -13.83 -5.68 21.33
CA LEU A 273 -13.09 -6.89 21.65
C LEU A 273 -14.02 -8.02 22.12
N GLN A 274 -15.01 -7.72 22.96
CA GLN A 274 -15.98 -8.70 23.41
C GLN A 274 -16.85 -9.23 22.25
N ALA A 275 -17.18 -8.38 21.27
CA ALA A 275 -17.90 -8.80 20.07
C ALA A 275 -17.03 -9.71 19.19
N ALA A 276 -15.74 -9.39 19.04
CA ALA A 276 -14.77 -10.23 18.37
C ALA A 276 -14.62 -11.60 19.03
N ASP A 277 -14.49 -11.64 20.36
CA ASP A 277 -14.35 -12.87 21.14
C ASP A 277 -15.61 -13.77 21.03
N ARG A 278 -16.82 -13.18 21.10
CA ARG A 278 -18.06 -13.96 20.88
C ARG A 278 -18.08 -14.61 19.50
N ALA A 279 -17.74 -13.88 18.45
CA ALA A 279 -17.67 -14.41 17.09
C ALA A 279 -16.65 -15.55 16.98
N TRP A 280 -15.47 -15.39 17.56
CA TRP A 280 -14.43 -16.40 17.60
C TRP A 280 -14.87 -17.65 18.35
N GLN A 281 -15.44 -17.50 19.54
CA GLN A 281 -15.96 -18.62 20.32
C GLN A 281 -17.10 -19.35 19.61
N TYR A 282 -17.94 -18.64 18.88
CA TYR A 282 -19.00 -19.26 18.09
C TYR A 282 -18.42 -20.11 16.96
N LEU A 283 -17.46 -19.60 16.20
CA LEU A 283 -16.79 -20.33 15.13
C LEU A 283 -16.08 -21.58 15.64
N THR A 284 -15.32 -21.47 16.73
CA THR A 284 -14.57 -22.60 17.30
C THR A 284 -15.48 -23.72 17.80
N ARG A 285 -16.66 -23.40 18.33
CA ARG A 285 -17.67 -24.40 18.73
C ARG A 285 -18.37 -25.03 17.54
N THR A 286 -18.58 -24.26 16.46
CA THR A 286 -19.31 -24.72 15.27
C THR A 286 -18.41 -25.52 14.34
N ALA A 287 -17.11 -25.25 14.32
CA ALA A 287 -16.12 -25.98 13.51
C ALA A 287 -15.89 -27.42 13.97
N ASP A 288 -16.30 -27.80 15.18
CA ASP A 288 -16.30 -29.18 15.67
C ASP A 288 -17.45 -30.04 15.05
N ILE A 289 -18.27 -29.46 14.19
CA ILE A 289 -19.32 -30.19 13.45
C ILE A 289 -18.65 -30.98 12.33
N PRO A 290 -18.81 -32.31 12.28
CA PRO A 290 -18.23 -33.15 11.24
C PRO A 290 -18.76 -32.76 9.85
N GLY A 291 -17.92 -32.19 8.99
CA GLY A 291 -18.26 -31.75 7.64
C GLY A 291 -17.72 -30.34 7.28
N ALA A 292 -17.33 -29.53 8.24
CA ALA A 292 -16.83 -28.16 8.03
C ALA A 292 -15.32 -28.13 7.72
N THR A 293 -14.88 -28.75 6.63
CA THR A 293 -13.47 -28.89 6.29
C THR A 293 -12.82 -27.73 5.50
N PRO A 294 -13.52 -26.82 4.80
CA PRO A 294 -12.90 -25.65 4.17
C PRO A 294 -12.49 -24.54 5.15
N GLU A 295 -13.11 -24.48 6.32
CA GLU A 295 -13.07 -23.35 7.25
C GLU A 295 -11.84 -23.34 8.15
N ARG A 296 -11.11 -24.45 8.28
CA ARG A 296 -9.88 -24.54 9.12
C ARG A 296 -8.78 -23.57 8.72
N ASN A 297 -8.66 -23.24 7.44
CA ASN A 297 -7.61 -22.32 6.98
C ASN A 297 -7.93 -20.86 7.34
N CYS A 298 -9.21 -20.48 7.36
CA CYS A 298 -9.64 -19.17 7.81
C CYS A 298 -9.47 -19.01 9.34
N LEU A 299 -9.82 -20.06 10.11
CA LEU A 299 -9.67 -20.07 11.57
C LEU A 299 -8.20 -19.94 12.01
N ASN A 300 -7.25 -20.57 11.31
CA ASN A 300 -5.84 -20.44 11.61
C ASN A 300 -5.35 -18.98 11.40
N GLY A 301 -5.80 -18.29 10.35
CA GLY A 301 -5.45 -16.90 10.11
C GLY A 301 -6.01 -15.95 11.17
N VAL A 302 -7.19 -16.23 11.72
CA VAL A 302 -7.79 -15.43 12.81
C VAL A 302 -7.10 -15.71 14.14
N SER A 303 -6.73 -16.97 14.42
CA SER A 303 -5.93 -17.31 15.62
C SER A 303 -4.60 -16.58 15.64
N ASP A 304 -3.88 -16.59 14.51
CA ASP A 304 -2.60 -15.89 14.38
C ASP A 304 -2.76 -14.36 14.55
N ALA A 305 -3.88 -13.80 14.08
CA ALA A 305 -4.18 -12.38 14.26
C ALA A 305 -4.51 -12.01 15.72
N ILE A 306 -5.24 -12.86 16.43
CA ILE A 306 -5.60 -12.65 17.84
C ILE A 306 -4.38 -12.89 18.75
N GLU A 307 -3.58 -13.93 18.53
CA GLU A 307 -2.34 -14.19 19.27
C GLU A 307 -1.27 -13.10 19.07
N SER A 308 -1.31 -12.37 17.96
CA SER A 308 -0.41 -11.23 17.74
C SER A 308 -0.81 -9.97 18.51
N ILE A 309 -1.97 -9.99 19.19
CA ILE A 309 -2.56 -8.88 19.95
C ILE A 309 -2.35 -9.06 21.47
N GLU A 310 -2.10 -10.31 21.95
CA GLU A 310 -1.70 -10.57 23.32
C GLU A 310 -0.18 -10.34 23.53
#